data_d79718bb5b4fd9c9ae87068aae81ec5a
#
_entry.id   d79718bb5b4fd9c9ae87068aae81ec5a
#
_cell.length_a   1.000
_cell.length_b   1.000
_cell.length_c   1.000
_cell.angle_alpha   90.00
_cell.angle_beta   90.00
_cell.angle_gamma   90.00
#
_symmetry.space_group_name_H-M   'P 1'
#
loop_
_entity.id
_entity.type
_entity.pdbx_description
1 polymer ?
#
loop_
_entity_poly.entity_id
_entity_poly.type
_entity_poly.pdbx_seq_one_letter_code
_entity_poly.pdbx_strand_id
1 'polypeptide(L)'
;LKLSEKAREAGAKVAVISSPHPVQLIKLLEHYNPEEASEIYLDAVDFCTTLVNEKVTVGLGELGRPHFEVDQKTWDLCNQVLKESLKMAKEVDASVILHTETGTPEVMADLASISNKANFPKSRLVKHYGGIGSIENSHGITVSLLASNENIAFASKNNFSHMLETDYLDDPKRPGAVLGPKTVPRKSLKSLQEGVISEEQFSKIHTDIPNFIYKEFI
;
A
#
# COMPACT_ATOMS: atom_id res chain seq x y z
N LEU A 1 -14.05 -8.36 5.96
CA LEU A 1 -15.03 -7.61 6.76
C LEU A 1 -15.29 -8.24 8.14
N LYS A 2 -15.61 -9.56 8.26
CA LYS A 2 -15.88 -10.22 9.57
C LYS A 2 -14.73 -10.07 10.59
N LEU A 3 -13.47 -10.05 10.15
CA LEU A 3 -12.32 -9.85 11.05
C LEU A 3 -12.22 -8.40 11.51
N SER A 4 -12.55 -7.44 10.64
CA SER A 4 -12.54 -6.02 11.00
C SER A 4 -13.64 -5.70 12.03
N GLU A 5 -14.79 -6.34 11.94
CA GLU A 5 -15.86 -6.21 12.95
C GLU A 5 -15.38 -6.70 14.32
N LYS A 6 -14.80 -7.90 14.40
CA LYS A 6 -14.22 -8.43 15.64
C LYS A 6 -13.13 -7.53 16.23
N ALA A 7 -12.29 -6.92 15.37
CA ALA A 7 -11.27 -6.00 15.83
C ALA A 7 -11.87 -4.69 16.39
N ARG A 8 -12.96 -4.17 15.78
CA ARG A 8 -13.71 -3.03 16.28
C ARG A 8 -14.39 -3.34 17.62
N GLU A 9 -15.00 -4.53 17.74
CA GLU A 9 -15.59 -5.01 19.02
C GLU A 9 -14.53 -5.08 20.13
N ALA A 10 -13.28 -5.40 19.78
CA ALA A 10 -12.14 -5.38 20.70
C ALA A 10 -11.58 -3.96 20.97
N GLY A 11 -12.20 -2.91 20.44
CA GLY A 11 -11.83 -1.51 20.68
C GLY A 11 -10.81 -0.93 19.69
N ALA A 12 -10.47 -1.65 18.60
CA ALA A 12 -9.58 -1.11 17.59
C ALA A 12 -10.34 -0.22 16.59
N LYS A 13 -9.75 0.89 16.16
CA LYS A 13 -10.16 1.58 14.94
C LYS A 13 -9.58 0.86 13.73
N VAL A 14 -10.41 0.47 12.78
CA VAL A 14 -10.00 -0.38 11.64
C VAL A 14 -10.42 0.26 10.33
N ALA A 15 -9.44 0.66 9.53
CA ALA A 15 -9.58 1.01 8.14
C ALA A 15 -9.40 -0.26 7.28
N VAL A 16 -10.37 -0.56 6.43
CA VAL A 16 -10.29 -1.70 5.51
C VAL A 16 -10.04 -1.18 4.10
N ILE A 17 -9.08 -1.78 3.42
CA ILE A 17 -8.85 -1.58 1.98
C ILE A 17 -9.04 -2.92 1.27
N SER A 18 -9.42 -2.91 0.02
CA SER A 18 -9.64 -4.13 -0.77
C SER A 18 -9.34 -3.90 -2.25
N SER A 19 -8.77 -4.91 -2.89
CA SER A 19 -8.68 -5.04 -4.35
C SER A 19 -8.27 -6.47 -4.72
N PRO A 20 -8.36 -6.87 -6.00
CA PRO A 20 -7.64 -8.04 -6.47
C PRO A 20 -6.13 -7.75 -6.38
N HIS A 21 -5.36 -8.71 -5.83
CA HIS A 21 -3.91 -8.60 -5.72
C HIS A 21 -3.25 -8.69 -7.12
N PRO A 22 -2.15 -7.98 -7.42
CA PRO A 22 -1.52 -7.98 -8.76
C PRO A 22 -1.17 -9.37 -9.31
N VAL A 23 -0.77 -10.30 -8.44
CA VAL A 23 -0.49 -11.70 -8.82
C VAL A 23 -1.74 -12.41 -9.36
N GLN A 24 -2.94 -11.95 -9.06
CA GLN A 24 -4.17 -12.55 -9.62
C GLN A 24 -4.26 -12.33 -11.13
N LEU A 25 -3.80 -11.19 -11.65
CA LEU A 25 -3.71 -10.97 -13.10
C LEU A 25 -2.79 -12.01 -13.76
N ILE A 26 -1.64 -12.30 -13.14
CA ILE A 26 -0.73 -13.34 -13.66
C ILE A 26 -1.40 -14.72 -13.68
N LYS A 27 -2.15 -15.07 -12.64
CA LYS A 27 -2.89 -16.33 -12.61
C LYS A 27 -4.04 -16.38 -13.62
N LEU A 28 -4.68 -15.27 -13.91
CA LEU A 28 -5.70 -15.20 -14.96
C LEU A 28 -5.09 -15.47 -16.34
N LEU A 29 -3.88 -14.99 -16.61
CA LEU A 29 -3.16 -15.24 -17.86
C LEU A 29 -2.79 -16.72 -18.07
N GLU A 30 -2.86 -17.57 -17.05
CA GLU A 30 -2.69 -19.03 -17.20
C GLU A 30 -3.92 -19.69 -17.88
N HIS A 31 -5.09 -18.99 -17.87
CA HIS A 31 -6.38 -19.56 -18.28
C HIS A 31 -7.11 -18.73 -19.32
N TYR A 32 -6.79 -17.45 -19.46
CA TYR A 32 -7.46 -16.48 -20.32
C TYR A 32 -6.46 -15.75 -21.21
N ASN A 33 -6.92 -15.26 -22.35
CA ASN A 33 -6.08 -14.34 -23.13
C ASN A 33 -5.89 -13.00 -22.40
N PRO A 34 -4.92 -12.17 -22.81
CA PRO A 34 -4.60 -10.92 -22.11
C PRO A 34 -5.76 -9.93 -21.98
N GLU A 35 -6.64 -9.86 -22.98
CA GLU A 35 -7.82 -8.98 -22.99
C GLU A 35 -8.84 -9.43 -21.95
N GLU A 36 -9.27 -10.70 -22.01
CA GLU A 36 -10.18 -11.32 -21.05
C GLU A 36 -9.63 -11.27 -19.62
N ALA A 37 -8.34 -11.58 -19.41
CA ALA A 37 -7.71 -11.53 -18.10
C ALA A 37 -7.72 -10.11 -17.51
N SER A 38 -7.49 -9.10 -18.34
CA SER A 38 -7.53 -7.70 -17.93
C SER A 38 -8.94 -7.25 -17.59
N GLU A 39 -9.93 -7.64 -18.39
CA GLU A 39 -11.35 -7.33 -18.17
C GLU A 39 -11.82 -7.92 -16.83
N ILE A 40 -11.60 -9.21 -16.59
CA ILE A 40 -11.95 -9.88 -15.32
C ILE A 40 -11.28 -9.18 -14.13
N TYR A 41 -10.01 -8.80 -14.26
CA TYR A 41 -9.29 -8.12 -13.18
C TYR A 41 -9.86 -6.72 -12.93
N LEU A 42 -10.12 -5.93 -13.96
CA LEU A 42 -10.67 -4.59 -13.85
C LEU A 42 -12.12 -4.59 -13.34
N ASP A 43 -12.93 -5.57 -13.70
CA ASP A 43 -14.28 -5.77 -13.12
C ASP A 43 -14.21 -5.99 -11.61
N ALA A 44 -13.21 -6.75 -11.14
CA ALA A 44 -12.99 -6.94 -9.71
C ALA A 44 -12.50 -5.64 -9.02
N VAL A 45 -11.71 -4.80 -9.71
CA VAL A 45 -11.35 -3.46 -9.21
C VAL A 45 -12.59 -2.57 -9.14
N ASP A 46 -13.44 -2.58 -10.17
CA ASP A 46 -14.69 -1.81 -10.20
C ASP A 46 -15.61 -2.18 -9.03
N PHE A 47 -15.79 -3.48 -8.79
CA PHE A 47 -16.50 -3.93 -7.60
C PHE A 47 -15.92 -3.35 -6.31
N CYS A 48 -14.59 -3.29 -6.19
CA CYS A 48 -13.95 -2.70 -5.01
C CYS A 48 -14.17 -1.18 -4.92
N THR A 49 -14.34 -0.46 -6.06
CA THR A 49 -14.71 0.96 -6.03
C THR A 49 -16.11 1.18 -5.48
N THR A 50 -17.06 0.26 -5.76
CA THR A 50 -18.41 0.32 -5.18
C THR A 50 -18.35 0.23 -3.65
N LEU A 51 -17.47 -0.62 -3.09
CA LEU A 51 -17.28 -0.74 -1.65
C LEU A 51 -16.71 0.56 -1.01
N VAL A 52 -15.89 1.30 -1.75
CA VAL A 52 -15.41 2.62 -1.30
C VAL A 52 -16.55 3.63 -1.29
N ASN A 53 -17.37 3.69 -2.35
CA ASN A 53 -18.54 4.56 -2.43
C ASN A 53 -19.56 4.27 -1.33
N GLU A 54 -19.75 3.00 -0.99
CA GLU A 54 -20.63 2.54 0.10
C GLU A 54 -20.00 2.73 1.49
N LYS A 55 -18.75 3.25 1.57
CA LYS A 55 -17.99 3.44 2.83
C LYS A 55 -17.74 2.14 3.60
N VAL A 56 -17.75 1.01 2.92
CA VAL A 56 -17.38 -0.31 3.48
C VAL A 56 -15.87 -0.43 3.58
N THR A 57 -15.15 0.13 2.59
CA THR A 57 -13.70 0.24 2.57
C THR A 57 -13.29 1.70 2.39
N VAL A 58 -12.03 2.03 2.72
CA VAL A 58 -11.52 3.41 2.67
C VAL A 58 -10.52 3.64 1.53
N GLY A 59 -10.22 2.61 0.75
CA GLY A 59 -9.27 2.67 -0.35
C GLY A 59 -9.14 1.36 -1.07
N LEU A 60 -8.33 1.35 -2.11
CA LEU A 60 -8.02 0.17 -2.92
C LEU A 60 -6.60 -0.33 -2.59
N GLY A 61 -6.45 -1.61 -2.46
CA GLY A 61 -5.14 -2.23 -2.18
C GLY A 61 -5.25 -3.73 -1.86
N GLU A 62 -4.27 -4.47 -2.29
CA GLU A 62 -3.09 -3.98 -2.99
C GLU A 62 -3.30 -4.02 -4.49
N LEU A 63 -3.07 -2.89 -5.17
CA LEU A 63 -2.96 -2.79 -6.63
C LEU A 63 -1.48 -2.72 -7.02
N GLY A 64 -1.14 -3.01 -8.27
CA GLY A 64 0.24 -2.86 -8.69
C GLY A 64 0.65 -3.78 -9.81
N ARG A 65 1.85 -4.35 -9.65
CA ARG A 65 2.48 -5.24 -10.63
C ARG A 65 3.34 -6.30 -9.94
N PRO A 66 3.76 -7.39 -10.63
CA PRO A 66 4.50 -8.46 -9.99
C PRO A 66 5.85 -7.96 -9.43
N HIS A 67 6.23 -8.49 -8.28
CA HIS A 67 7.53 -8.24 -7.64
C HIS A 67 8.60 -9.28 -8.06
N PHE A 68 8.30 -10.10 -9.06
CA PHE A 68 9.15 -11.12 -9.64
C PHE A 68 9.23 -10.95 -11.16
N GLU A 69 10.22 -11.57 -11.78
CA GLU A 69 10.45 -11.48 -13.22
C GLU A 69 9.30 -12.09 -14.02
N VAL A 70 8.85 -11.36 -15.03
CA VAL A 70 7.89 -11.78 -16.06
C VAL A 70 8.41 -11.32 -17.43
N ASP A 71 7.86 -11.85 -18.51
CA ASP A 71 8.18 -11.36 -19.84
C ASP A 71 7.67 -9.91 -20.08
N GLN A 72 8.24 -9.23 -21.06
CA GLN A 72 7.97 -7.82 -21.32
C GLN A 72 6.49 -7.55 -21.65
N LYS A 73 5.80 -8.45 -22.35
CA LYS A 73 4.39 -8.27 -22.71
C LYS A 73 3.51 -8.32 -21.46
N THR A 74 3.78 -9.27 -20.57
CA THR A 74 3.11 -9.39 -19.28
C THR A 74 3.39 -8.15 -18.40
N TRP A 75 4.62 -7.65 -18.40
CA TRP A 75 4.99 -6.44 -17.67
C TRP A 75 4.21 -5.21 -18.18
N ASP A 76 4.18 -5.02 -19.50
CA ASP A 76 3.47 -3.91 -20.13
C ASP A 76 1.97 -3.97 -19.84
N LEU A 77 1.38 -5.18 -19.87
CA LEU A 77 -0.02 -5.40 -19.51
C LEU A 77 -0.29 -5.03 -18.05
N CYS A 78 0.55 -5.47 -17.13
CA CYS A 78 0.42 -5.12 -15.71
C CYS A 78 0.48 -3.61 -15.49
N ASN A 79 1.38 -2.91 -16.17
CA ASN A 79 1.46 -1.44 -16.11
C ASN A 79 0.23 -0.76 -16.70
N GLN A 80 -0.32 -1.30 -17.79
CA GLN A 80 -1.57 -0.80 -18.37
C GLN A 80 -2.74 -0.99 -17.40
N VAL A 81 -2.92 -2.18 -16.85
CA VAL A 81 -3.99 -2.50 -15.88
C VAL A 81 -3.84 -1.65 -14.62
N LEU A 82 -2.62 -1.48 -14.10
CA LEU A 82 -2.37 -0.57 -12.97
C LEU A 82 -2.83 0.87 -13.30
N LYS A 83 -2.48 1.37 -14.48
CA LYS A 83 -2.89 2.72 -14.91
C LYS A 83 -4.41 2.86 -14.97
N GLU A 84 -5.12 1.90 -15.53
CA GLU A 84 -6.59 1.91 -15.58
C GLU A 84 -7.21 1.80 -14.17
N SER A 85 -6.67 0.94 -13.31
CA SER A 85 -7.08 0.83 -11.90
C SER A 85 -6.92 2.15 -11.13
N LEU A 86 -5.84 2.90 -11.40
CA LEU A 86 -5.64 4.23 -10.81
C LEU A 86 -6.68 5.25 -11.29
N LYS A 87 -7.12 5.19 -12.55
CA LYS A 87 -8.22 6.04 -13.05
C LYS A 87 -9.52 5.73 -12.31
N MET A 88 -9.86 4.44 -12.16
CA MET A 88 -11.06 4.02 -11.42
C MET A 88 -11.00 4.46 -9.95
N ALA A 89 -9.85 4.30 -9.30
CA ALA A 89 -9.62 4.78 -7.93
C ALA A 89 -9.81 6.29 -7.79
N LYS A 90 -9.40 7.06 -8.80
CA LYS A 90 -9.59 8.51 -8.83
C LYS A 90 -11.05 8.91 -8.87
N GLU A 91 -11.89 8.21 -9.63
CA GLU A 91 -13.32 8.52 -9.77
C GLU A 91 -14.06 8.44 -8.44
N VAL A 92 -13.64 7.55 -7.56
CA VAL A 92 -14.22 7.39 -6.21
C VAL A 92 -13.37 8.08 -5.13
N ASP A 93 -12.37 8.88 -5.52
CA ASP A 93 -11.46 9.59 -4.63
C ASP A 93 -10.82 8.67 -3.56
N ALA A 94 -10.48 7.44 -3.95
CA ALA A 94 -9.83 6.45 -3.10
C ALA A 94 -8.31 6.65 -3.03
N SER A 95 -7.70 6.27 -1.91
CA SER A 95 -6.26 6.04 -1.83
C SER A 95 -5.91 4.66 -2.37
N VAL A 96 -4.69 4.49 -2.85
CA VAL A 96 -4.21 3.22 -3.41
C VAL A 96 -2.94 2.77 -2.71
N ILE A 97 -2.97 1.53 -2.20
CA ILE A 97 -1.78 0.84 -1.69
C ILE A 97 -1.17 0.05 -2.85
N LEU A 98 0.12 0.30 -3.10
CA LEU A 98 0.86 -0.30 -4.21
C LEU A 98 1.70 -1.48 -3.76
N HIS A 99 1.44 -2.65 -4.35
CA HIS A 99 2.31 -3.83 -4.31
C HIS A 99 3.12 -3.91 -5.61
N THR A 100 4.42 -3.74 -5.51
CA THR A 100 5.34 -3.74 -6.65
C THR A 100 6.69 -4.29 -6.20
N GLU A 101 7.62 -4.42 -7.14
CA GLU A 101 9.01 -4.76 -6.88
C GLU A 101 9.68 -3.81 -5.85
N THR A 102 10.89 -4.15 -5.42
CA THR A 102 11.66 -3.32 -4.48
C THR A 102 11.77 -1.88 -4.99
N GLY A 103 11.43 -0.93 -4.14
CA GLY A 103 11.40 0.49 -4.48
C GLY A 103 12.80 1.10 -4.60
N THR A 104 13.45 0.88 -5.74
CA THR A 104 14.66 1.61 -6.13
C THR A 104 14.29 3.02 -6.64
N PRO A 105 15.26 3.94 -6.82
CA PRO A 105 14.99 5.25 -7.42
C PRO A 105 14.26 5.16 -8.77
N GLU A 106 14.65 4.22 -9.62
CA GLU A 106 14.07 4.00 -10.95
C GLU A 106 12.62 3.51 -10.84
N VAL A 107 12.35 2.56 -9.94
CA VAL A 107 11.00 2.04 -9.67
C VAL A 107 10.09 3.15 -9.15
N MET A 108 10.56 3.95 -8.21
CA MET A 108 9.77 5.05 -7.66
C MET A 108 9.47 6.13 -8.71
N ALA A 109 10.44 6.45 -9.59
CA ALA A 109 10.25 7.37 -10.70
C ALA A 109 9.22 6.83 -11.72
N ASP A 110 9.27 5.54 -12.03
CA ASP A 110 8.34 4.89 -12.95
C ASP A 110 6.91 4.86 -12.37
N LEU A 111 6.74 4.49 -11.10
CA LEU A 111 5.44 4.53 -10.42
C LEU A 111 4.85 5.96 -10.42
N ALA A 112 5.68 6.96 -10.18
CA ALA A 112 5.27 8.37 -10.28
C ALA A 112 4.87 8.75 -11.72
N SER A 113 5.56 8.21 -12.74
CA SER A 113 5.20 8.40 -14.15
C SER A 113 3.85 7.75 -14.48
N ILE A 114 3.60 6.52 -14.03
CA ILE A 114 2.30 5.82 -14.22
C ILE A 114 1.18 6.62 -13.55
N SER A 115 1.39 7.11 -12.34
CA SER A 115 0.44 7.98 -11.63
C SER A 115 0.10 9.25 -12.44
N ASN A 116 1.12 9.92 -12.98
CA ASN A 116 0.92 11.09 -13.84
C ASN A 116 0.12 10.75 -15.11
N LYS A 117 0.42 9.63 -15.78
CA LYS A 117 -0.30 9.15 -16.98
C LYS A 117 -1.77 8.79 -16.68
N ALA A 118 -2.06 8.33 -15.45
CA ALA A 118 -3.42 8.10 -14.96
C ALA A 118 -4.10 9.38 -14.48
N ASN A 119 -3.39 10.51 -14.40
CA ASN A 119 -3.84 11.74 -13.75
C ASN A 119 -4.31 11.48 -12.30
N PHE A 120 -3.62 10.58 -11.59
CA PHE A 120 -3.89 10.21 -10.21
C PHE A 120 -2.96 11.00 -9.26
N PRO A 121 -3.45 11.56 -8.13
CA PRO A 121 -2.61 12.31 -7.21
C PRO A 121 -1.62 11.41 -6.47
N LYS A 122 -0.32 11.63 -6.66
CA LYS A 122 0.74 10.83 -6.03
C LYS A 122 0.66 10.81 -4.51
N SER A 123 0.17 11.88 -3.90
CA SER A 123 -0.06 11.96 -2.45
C SER A 123 -1.13 10.99 -1.92
N ARG A 124 -1.91 10.38 -2.81
CA ARG A 124 -2.91 9.34 -2.49
C ARG A 124 -2.41 7.92 -2.79
N LEU A 125 -1.16 7.79 -3.27
CA LEU A 125 -0.48 6.51 -3.42
C LEU A 125 0.34 6.19 -2.18
N VAL A 126 0.32 4.93 -1.77
CA VAL A 126 1.18 4.40 -0.71
C VAL A 126 1.98 3.25 -1.30
N LYS A 127 3.31 3.39 -1.38
CA LYS A 127 4.20 2.27 -1.68
C LYS A 127 4.39 1.46 -0.41
N HIS A 128 3.77 0.27 -0.35
CA HIS A 128 3.99 -0.65 0.76
C HIS A 128 5.33 -1.39 0.60
N TYR A 129 5.78 -2.04 1.67
CA TYR A 129 7.05 -2.74 1.74
C TYR A 129 8.21 -1.83 1.32
N GLY A 130 8.14 -0.57 1.77
CA GLY A 130 9.14 0.42 1.47
C GLY A 130 10.43 0.24 2.30
N GLY A 131 11.51 0.75 1.73
CA GLY A 131 12.82 0.81 2.36
C GLY A 131 13.46 2.19 2.16
N ILE A 132 14.73 2.30 2.55
CA ILE A 132 15.50 3.55 2.46
C ILE A 132 15.48 4.11 1.03
N GLY A 133 15.74 3.28 0.02
CA GLY A 133 15.72 3.72 -1.39
C GLY A 133 14.38 4.30 -1.85
N SER A 134 13.26 3.73 -1.36
CA SER A 134 11.92 4.23 -1.68
C SER A 134 11.67 5.60 -1.04
N ILE A 135 12.05 5.79 0.22
CA ILE A 135 11.73 7.02 0.94
C ILE A 135 12.59 8.20 0.51
N GLU A 136 13.85 7.96 0.16
CA GLU A 136 14.73 8.99 -0.41
C GLU A 136 14.28 9.48 -1.79
N ASN A 137 13.61 8.62 -2.55
CA ASN A 137 13.20 8.86 -3.93
C ASN A 137 11.67 8.76 -4.09
N SER A 138 10.90 9.22 -3.12
CA SER A 138 9.44 9.02 -3.07
C SER A 138 8.65 9.70 -4.20
N HIS A 139 9.19 10.72 -4.84
CA HIS A 139 8.52 11.52 -5.88
C HIS A 139 7.12 12.02 -5.49
N GLY A 140 6.84 12.16 -4.19
CA GLY A 140 5.54 12.55 -3.66
C GLY A 140 4.57 11.40 -3.39
N ILE A 141 5.02 10.15 -3.55
CA ILE A 141 4.30 8.94 -3.12
C ILE A 141 4.58 8.73 -1.64
N THR A 142 3.55 8.45 -0.84
CA THR A 142 3.74 8.08 0.56
C THR A 142 4.39 6.70 0.64
N VAL A 143 5.41 6.56 1.49
CA VAL A 143 6.09 5.28 1.69
C VAL A 143 5.67 4.69 3.04
N SER A 144 5.26 3.43 3.04
CA SER A 144 5.06 2.64 4.25
C SER A 144 6.29 1.77 4.47
N LEU A 145 6.94 1.95 5.61
CA LEU A 145 8.19 1.27 5.96
C LEU A 145 7.91 0.08 6.87
N LEU A 146 8.55 -1.05 6.61
CA LEU A 146 8.61 -2.11 7.59
C LEU A 146 9.15 -1.57 8.92
N ALA A 147 8.45 -1.86 10.02
CA ALA A 147 8.77 -1.37 11.36
C ALA A 147 10.04 -2.03 11.91
N SER A 148 11.19 -1.74 11.29
CA SER A 148 12.52 -2.07 11.78
C SER A 148 13.13 -0.89 12.53
N ASN A 149 14.07 -1.15 13.46
CA ASN A 149 14.78 -0.08 14.16
C ASN A 149 15.58 0.79 13.18
N GLU A 150 16.16 0.17 12.16
CA GLU A 150 16.94 0.85 11.13
C GLU A 150 16.10 1.82 10.32
N ASN A 151 14.95 1.35 9.78
CA ASN A 151 14.05 2.18 9.00
C ASN A 151 13.50 3.37 9.81
N ILE A 152 13.08 3.12 11.06
CA ILE A 152 12.56 4.17 11.95
C ILE A 152 13.64 5.21 12.23
N ALA A 153 14.84 4.78 12.61
CA ALA A 153 15.94 5.68 12.91
C ALA A 153 16.38 6.50 11.68
N PHE A 154 16.47 5.85 10.52
CA PHE A 154 16.83 6.53 9.27
C PHE A 154 15.80 7.58 8.88
N ALA A 155 14.53 7.21 8.86
CA ALA A 155 13.45 8.12 8.47
C ALA A 155 13.32 9.31 9.43
N SER A 156 13.46 9.06 10.74
CA SER A 156 13.43 10.11 11.75
C SER A 156 14.60 11.08 11.61
N LYS A 157 15.83 10.56 11.51
CA LYS A 157 17.05 11.38 11.39
C LYS A 157 17.00 12.33 10.19
N ASN A 158 16.40 11.89 9.08
CA ASN A 158 16.27 12.67 7.85
C ASN A 158 14.93 13.40 7.72
N ASN A 159 14.09 13.33 8.76
CA ASN A 159 12.76 13.96 8.81
C ASN A 159 11.84 13.58 7.62
N PHE A 160 11.92 12.35 7.16
CA PHE A 160 11.05 11.85 6.10
C PHE A 160 9.63 11.57 6.60
N SER A 161 8.65 11.96 5.79
CA SER A 161 7.23 11.63 6.02
C SER A 161 6.96 10.19 5.57
N HIS A 162 6.43 9.35 6.48
CA HIS A 162 6.21 7.93 6.21
C HIS A 162 5.14 7.32 7.11
N MET A 163 4.64 6.16 6.72
CA MET A 163 3.88 5.26 7.59
C MET A 163 4.74 4.08 8.02
N LEU A 164 4.26 3.33 9.00
CA LEU A 164 4.88 2.08 9.44
C LEU A 164 3.94 0.91 9.21
N GLU A 165 4.51 -0.23 8.84
CA GLU A 165 3.77 -1.46 8.59
C GLU A 165 4.46 -2.70 9.12
N THR A 166 3.74 -3.81 9.12
CA THR A 166 4.26 -5.13 9.48
C THR A 166 4.30 -6.08 8.31
N ASP A 167 3.57 -5.81 7.24
CA ASP A 167 3.29 -6.75 6.15
C ASP A 167 2.79 -8.11 6.69
N TYR A 168 1.97 -8.07 7.76
CA TYR A 168 1.55 -9.28 8.45
C TYR A 168 0.59 -10.10 7.60
N LEU A 169 0.97 -11.35 7.40
CA LEU A 169 0.15 -12.38 6.78
C LEU A 169 0.03 -13.57 7.75
N ASP A 170 -1.22 -13.96 8.05
CA ASP A 170 -1.48 -15.15 8.86
C ASP A 170 -1.39 -16.40 7.97
N ASP A 171 -0.16 -16.84 7.71
CA ASP A 171 0.13 -18.04 6.92
C ASP A 171 0.72 -19.14 7.82
N PRO A 172 -0.06 -20.16 8.17
CA PRO A 172 0.42 -21.26 9.00
C PRO A 172 1.61 -22.03 8.40
N LYS A 173 1.81 -21.96 7.08
CA LYS A 173 2.93 -22.62 6.40
C LYS A 173 4.23 -21.82 6.49
N ARG A 174 4.15 -20.54 6.85
CA ARG A 174 5.30 -19.63 6.95
C ARG A 174 5.28 -18.83 8.26
N PRO A 175 5.24 -19.48 9.42
CA PRO A 175 5.18 -18.77 10.70
C PRO A 175 6.43 -17.90 10.87
N GLY A 176 6.24 -16.63 11.19
CA GLY A 176 7.33 -15.68 11.40
C GLY A 176 7.96 -15.12 10.11
N ALA A 177 7.39 -15.39 8.93
CA ALA A 177 7.87 -14.84 7.66
C ALA A 177 7.74 -13.31 7.56
N VAL A 178 6.87 -12.72 8.37
CA VAL A 178 6.60 -11.27 8.43
C VAL A 178 6.60 -10.79 9.88
N LEU A 179 6.60 -9.47 10.06
CA LEU A 179 6.53 -8.89 11.41
C LEU A 179 5.15 -9.13 12.03
N GLY A 180 5.11 -9.48 13.31
CA GLY A 180 3.84 -9.69 14.03
C GLY A 180 3.05 -8.38 14.19
N PRO A 181 1.70 -8.45 14.31
CA PRO A 181 0.83 -7.26 14.29
C PRO A 181 1.09 -6.27 15.43
N LYS A 182 1.72 -6.71 16.53
CA LYS A 182 2.14 -5.83 17.65
C LYS A 182 3.45 -5.08 17.39
N THR A 183 4.13 -5.30 16.26
CA THR A 183 5.48 -4.74 16.03
C THR A 183 5.44 -3.24 15.83
N VAL A 184 4.52 -2.72 15.04
CA VAL A 184 4.41 -1.27 14.80
C VAL A 184 4.21 -0.51 16.12
N PRO A 185 3.15 -0.73 16.92
CA PRO A 185 2.94 0.05 18.13
C PRO A 185 4.07 -0.14 19.16
N ARG A 186 4.62 -1.36 19.30
CA ARG A 186 5.71 -1.62 20.24
C ARG A 186 7.00 -0.92 19.86
N LYS A 187 7.38 -0.95 18.57
CA LYS A 187 8.62 -0.35 18.10
C LYS A 187 8.54 1.17 18.06
N SER A 188 7.44 1.74 17.56
CA SER A 188 7.28 3.19 17.54
C SER A 188 7.23 3.79 18.96
N LEU A 189 6.52 3.16 19.90
CA LEU A 189 6.49 3.60 21.28
C LEU A 189 7.88 3.52 21.93
N LYS A 190 8.62 2.43 21.69
CA LYS A 190 10.00 2.30 22.18
C LYS A 190 10.90 3.39 21.58
N SER A 191 10.79 3.65 20.28
CA SER A 191 11.57 4.69 19.62
C SER A 191 11.28 6.09 20.16
N LEU A 192 10.02 6.37 20.53
CA LEU A 192 9.63 7.60 21.20
C LEU A 192 10.27 7.69 22.60
N GLN A 193 10.18 6.64 23.41
CA GLN A 193 10.75 6.60 24.76
C GLN A 193 12.28 6.74 24.76
N GLU A 194 12.95 6.23 23.74
CA GLU A 194 14.41 6.31 23.56
C GLU A 194 14.85 7.62 22.88
N GLY A 195 13.92 8.50 22.49
CA GLY A 195 14.21 9.77 21.82
C GLY A 195 14.69 9.61 20.36
N VAL A 196 14.48 8.43 19.76
CA VAL A 196 14.80 8.19 18.34
C VAL A 196 13.82 8.94 17.43
N ILE A 197 12.55 9.02 17.83
CA ILE A 197 11.53 9.85 17.19
C ILE A 197 10.98 10.86 18.20
N SER A 198 10.60 12.05 17.74
CA SER A 198 9.93 13.05 18.56
C SER A 198 8.42 12.74 18.71
N GLU A 199 7.77 13.40 19.68
CA GLU A 199 6.30 13.34 19.82
C GLU A 199 5.58 13.81 18.55
N GLU A 200 6.09 14.84 17.87
CA GLU A 200 5.57 15.33 16.61
C GLU A 200 5.67 14.26 15.51
N GLN A 201 6.82 13.61 15.37
CA GLN A 201 7.01 12.52 14.40
C GLN A 201 6.12 11.32 14.72
N PHE A 202 5.97 10.98 16.01
CA PHE A 202 5.06 9.91 16.44
C PHE A 202 3.60 10.24 16.07
N SER A 203 3.15 11.47 16.31
CA SER A 203 1.81 11.92 15.91
C SER A 203 1.62 11.85 14.39
N LYS A 204 2.58 12.34 13.61
CA LYS A 204 2.53 12.27 12.14
C LYS A 204 2.38 10.83 11.64
N ILE A 205 3.20 9.89 12.16
CA ILE A 205 3.18 8.48 11.73
C ILE A 205 1.84 7.81 12.06
N HIS A 206 1.30 8.07 13.25
CA HIS A 206 0.14 7.33 13.75
C HIS A 206 -1.21 8.05 13.55
N THR A 207 -1.20 9.33 13.21
CA THR A 207 -2.42 10.12 13.11
C THR A 207 -2.50 10.93 11.82
N ASP A 208 -1.57 11.87 11.59
CA ASP A 208 -1.74 12.87 10.53
C ASP A 208 -1.66 12.24 9.13
N ILE A 209 -0.64 11.39 8.90
CA ILE A 209 -0.45 10.74 7.59
C ILE A 209 -1.54 9.70 7.33
N PRO A 210 -1.88 8.78 8.26
CA PRO A 210 -3.01 7.88 8.07
C PRO A 210 -4.35 8.60 7.84
N ASN A 211 -4.65 9.66 8.59
CA ASN A 211 -5.87 10.45 8.39
C ASN A 211 -5.89 11.13 7.01
N PHE A 212 -4.77 11.67 6.56
CA PHE A 212 -4.67 12.25 5.22
C PHE A 212 -4.89 11.20 4.13
N ILE A 213 -4.27 10.02 4.26
CA ILE A 213 -4.39 8.93 3.27
C ILE A 213 -5.79 8.33 3.29
N TYR A 214 -6.36 8.05 4.46
CA TYR A 214 -7.64 7.35 4.63
C TYR A 214 -8.81 8.27 4.99
N LYS A 215 -8.66 9.60 4.81
CA LYS A 215 -9.70 10.62 4.98
C LYS A 215 -10.34 10.62 6.36
N GLU A 216 -9.53 10.90 7.38
CA GLU A 216 -9.99 11.03 8.77
C GLU A 216 -10.75 9.78 9.29
N PHE A 217 -10.39 8.63 8.76
CA PHE A 217 -11.01 7.38 9.19
C PHE A 217 -10.60 6.97 10.61
N ILE A 218 -9.44 7.47 11.09
CA ILE A 218 -8.83 7.07 12.36
C ILE A 218 -9.19 8.04 13.49
#